data_bf41c58052a31ff1bcba37eed43a972a
#
_entry.id   bf41c58052a31ff1bcba37eed43a972a
#
_cell.length_a   1.000
_cell.length_b   1.000
_cell.length_c   1.000
_cell.angle_alpha   90.00
_cell.angle_beta   90.00
_cell.angle_gamma   90.00
#
_symmetry.space_group_name_H-M   'P 1'
#
loop_
_entity.id
_entity.type
_entity.pdbx_description
1 polymer ?
#
loop_
_entity_poly.entity_id
_entity_poly.type
_entity_poly.pdbx_seq_one_letter_code
_entity_poly.pdbx_strand_id
1 'polypeptide(L)'
;MSPALPSPDLQLSWRPLTVADTGDLYALLRRIEEHDDPPYRSTREEVDDTALSQWTDLAGNSLAGFDTAGVLRAYGVLIEGEARRSAPRTLLEGGVDPEVRHRGVGSALLTWQLQRAKELLAGAEEPGRVIVHVEDGMNASADLVQRHGFVPGGFHTEMRRNLATLELPEVHLAHPLELVGWSPELDDAVRIAHGEAFGNGTSPPTPQRWQEGRTYFVPEWSFLVLDRTSDRAQVAGYLLSSKYEQDWPTLGWSEGYVDILGVRAPWRGQRIATALLVRAMRAYKESGMEYAALGLDHTDKEERFGLFDRLAFTPTRGSTTYVLQV
;
A
#
# COMPACT_ATOMS: atom_id res chain seq x y z
N MET A 1 -13.52 3.02 26.42
CA MET A 1 -14.20 4.36 26.40
C MET A 1 -13.74 5.07 25.16
N SER A 2 -14.63 5.70 24.39
CA SER A 2 -14.18 6.44 23.19
C SER A 2 -13.31 7.62 23.59
N PRO A 3 -12.24 7.93 22.79
CA PRO A 3 -11.38 9.08 23.05
C PRO A 3 -12.16 10.39 23.12
N ALA A 4 -11.64 11.36 23.90
CA ALA A 4 -12.22 12.70 23.94
C ALA A 4 -12.09 13.36 22.55
N LEU A 5 -13.16 14.02 22.11
CA LEU A 5 -13.13 14.77 20.85
C LEU A 5 -12.17 15.98 20.94
N PRO A 6 -11.59 16.41 19.80
CA PRO A 6 -10.77 17.62 19.75
C PRO A 6 -11.53 18.88 20.24
N SER A 7 -10.76 19.89 20.71
CA SER A 7 -11.34 21.11 21.28
C SER A 7 -12.28 21.82 20.30
N PRO A 8 -13.43 22.36 20.78
CA PRO A 8 -14.30 23.23 20.00
C PRO A 8 -13.61 24.52 19.49
N ASP A 9 -12.51 24.94 20.13
CA ASP A 9 -11.72 26.11 19.71
C ASP A 9 -11.15 26.00 18.30
N LEU A 10 -11.07 24.76 17.77
CA LEU A 10 -10.67 24.50 16.38
C LEU A 10 -11.74 24.87 15.34
N GLN A 11 -12.93 25.31 15.81
CA GLN A 11 -14.06 25.70 14.96
C GLN A 11 -14.52 24.60 13.99
N LEU A 12 -14.34 23.35 14.38
CA LEU A 12 -14.82 22.16 13.64
C LEU A 12 -15.76 21.35 14.53
N SER A 13 -16.83 20.84 13.94
CA SER A 13 -17.68 19.83 14.56
C SER A 13 -17.15 18.43 14.21
N TRP A 14 -16.99 17.60 15.23
CA TRP A 14 -16.36 16.30 15.09
C TRP A 14 -17.34 15.16 15.27
N ARG A 15 -17.30 14.21 14.33
CA ARG A 15 -18.05 12.95 14.38
C ARG A 15 -17.33 11.85 13.61
N PRO A 16 -17.66 10.56 13.81
CA PRO A 16 -17.20 9.51 12.93
C PRO A 16 -17.60 9.74 11.47
N LEU A 17 -16.80 9.21 10.54
CA LEU A 17 -17.20 9.07 9.14
C LEU A 17 -18.29 8.01 9.00
N THR A 18 -19.08 8.18 7.96
CA THR A 18 -20.08 7.20 7.50
C THR A 18 -19.88 6.95 6.00
N VAL A 19 -20.45 5.90 5.47
CA VAL A 19 -20.45 5.62 4.03
C VAL A 19 -21.07 6.77 3.22
N ALA A 20 -21.99 7.52 3.80
CA ALA A 20 -22.57 8.69 3.12
C ALA A 20 -21.58 9.85 2.92
N ASP A 21 -20.49 9.87 3.67
CA ASP A 21 -19.48 10.94 3.61
C ASP A 21 -18.37 10.70 2.55
N THR A 22 -18.40 9.58 1.82
CA THR A 22 -17.34 9.24 0.85
C THR A 22 -17.18 10.30 -0.24
N GLY A 23 -18.28 10.99 -0.63
CA GLY A 23 -18.22 12.14 -1.55
C GLY A 23 -17.46 13.32 -1.00
N ASP A 24 -17.69 13.66 0.27
CA ASP A 24 -16.99 14.76 0.95
C ASP A 24 -15.54 14.40 1.23
N LEU A 25 -15.28 13.12 1.56
CA LEU A 25 -13.94 12.61 1.75
C LEU A 25 -13.14 12.68 0.45
N TYR A 26 -13.69 12.22 -0.67
CA TYR A 26 -13.05 12.34 -1.97
C TYR A 26 -12.77 13.82 -2.33
N ALA A 27 -13.73 14.71 -2.10
CA ALA A 27 -13.54 16.14 -2.34
C ALA A 27 -12.43 16.75 -1.46
N LEU A 28 -12.30 16.31 -0.20
CA LEU A 28 -11.20 16.72 0.68
C LEU A 28 -9.86 16.20 0.19
N LEU A 29 -9.76 14.92 -0.18
CA LEU A 29 -8.55 14.31 -0.74
C LEU A 29 -8.07 15.07 -1.98
N ARG A 30 -8.99 15.41 -2.89
CA ARG A 30 -8.66 16.21 -4.08
C ARG A 30 -8.04 17.57 -3.71
N ARG A 31 -8.58 18.31 -2.72
CA ARG A 31 -7.99 19.59 -2.28
C ARG A 31 -6.62 19.43 -1.66
N ILE A 32 -6.42 18.34 -0.89
CA ILE A 32 -5.11 18.01 -0.31
C ILE A 32 -4.12 17.70 -1.42
N GLU A 33 -4.47 16.83 -2.36
CA GLU A 33 -3.62 16.42 -3.48
C GLU A 33 -3.29 17.58 -4.43
N GLU A 34 -4.23 18.47 -4.70
CA GLU A 34 -4.00 19.66 -5.53
C GLU A 34 -3.01 20.64 -4.89
N HIS A 35 -2.97 20.69 -3.55
CA HIS A 35 -2.04 21.55 -2.81
C HIS A 35 -0.67 20.89 -2.60
N ASP A 36 -0.65 19.61 -2.23
CA ASP A 36 0.57 18.91 -1.81
C ASP A 36 1.29 18.23 -2.98
N ASP A 37 0.59 18.07 -4.12
CA ASP A 37 1.06 17.47 -5.37
C ASP A 37 1.78 16.11 -5.19
N PRO A 38 1.15 15.15 -4.48
CA PRO A 38 1.72 13.81 -4.40
C PRO A 38 1.73 13.15 -5.78
N PRO A 39 2.57 12.13 -5.97
CA PRO A 39 2.73 11.47 -7.27
C PRO A 39 1.60 10.49 -7.63
N TYR A 40 0.54 10.48 -6.88
CA TYR A 40 -0.66 9.65 -7.07
C TYR A 40 -1.91 10.51 -6.95
N ARG A 41 -3.02 9.98 -7.43
CA ARG A 41 -4.34 10.63 -7.31
C ARG A 41 -5.36 9.60 -6.84
N SER A 42 -6.03 9.91 -5.73
CA SER A 42 -7.15 9.09 -5.26
C SER A 42 -8.29 9.10 -6.27
N THR A 43 -8.90 7.95 -6.49
CA THR A 43 -10.13 7.85 -7.26
C THR A 43 -11.33 7.73 -6.35
N ARG A 44 -12.51 7.99 -6.90
CA ARG A 44 -13.76 7.81 -6.16
C ARG A 44 -13.98 6.36 -5.78
N GLU A 45 -13.65 5.43 -6.70
CA GLU A 45 -13.75 3.99 -6.47
C GLU A 45 -12.88 3.54 -5.29
N GLU A 46 -11.63 3.99 -5.20
CA GLU A 46 -10.75 3.64 -4.07
C GLU A 46 -11.29 4.12 -2.73
N VAL A 47 -11.84 5.34 -2.69
CA VAL A 47 -12.46 5.90 -1.48
C VAL A 47 -13.69 5.10 -1.07
N ASP A 48 -14.54 4.75 -2.03
CA ASP A 48 -15.74 3.95 -1.79
C ASP A 48 -15.37 2.52 -1.36
N ASP A 49 -14.40 1.86 -2.00
CA ASP A 49 -13.92 0.53 -1.65
C ASP A 49 -13.35 0.49 -0.23
N THR A 50 -12.54 1.48 0.16
CA THR A 50 -11.99 1.57 1.52
C THR A 50 -13.09 1.76 2.55
N ALA A 51 -14.07 2.62 2.28
CA ALA A 51 -15.18 2.90 3.19
C ALA A 51 -16.17 1.73 3.32
N LEU A 52 -16.32 0.94 2.26
CA LEU A 52 -17.21 -0.23 2.23
C LEU A 52 -16.52 -1.52 2.68
N SER A 53 -15.20 -1.48 2.87
CA SER A 53 -14.43 -2.64 3.33
C SER A 53 -14.94 -3.12 4.69
N GLN A 54 -15.20 -4.41 4.80
CA GLN A 54 -15.58 -5.03 6.08
C GLN A 54 -14.48 -4.97 7.16
N TRP A 55 -13.28 -4.57 6.78
CA TRP A 55 -12.10 -4.43 7.67
C TRP A 55 -11.95 -3.01 8.21
N THR A 56 -12.79 -2.07 7.79
CA THR A 56 -12.78 -0.68 8.22
C THR A 56 -14.01 -0.39 9.07
N ASP A 57 -13.84 -0.31 10.39
CA ASP A 57 -14.90 0.16 11.30
C ASP A 57 -14.92 1.69 11.33
N LEU A 58 -15.59 2.30 10.34
CA LEU A 58 -15.72 3.75 10.28
C LEU A 58 -16.33 4.34 11.55
N ALA A 59 -17.33 3.69 12.11
CA ALA A 59 -18.08 4.21 13.28
C ALA A 59 -17.19 4.26 14.54
N GLY A 60 -16.34 3.25 14.73
CA GLY A 60 -15.48 3.14 15.91
C GLY A 60 -14.07 3.71 15.69
N ASN A 61 -13.57 3.68 14.46
CA ASN A 61 -12.15 3.89 14.15
C ASN A 61 -11.92 5.06 13.18
N SER A 62 -12.88 6.00 13.05
CA SER A 62 -12.68 7.21 12.27
C SER A 62 -13.12 8.48 13.02
N LEU A 63 -12.57 9.60 12.58
CA LEU A 63 -12.97 10.93 13.04
C LEU A 63 -12.93 11.91 11.87
N ALA A 64 -14.00 12.69 11.70
CA ALA A 64 -14.15 13.70 10.67
C ALA A 64 -14.49 15.05 11.29
N GLY A 65 -13.84 16.11 10.83
CA GLY A 65 -14.05 17.48 11.26
C GLY A 65 -14.70 18.32 10.18
N PHE A 66 -15.90 18.82 10.44
CA PHE A 66 -16.69 19.66 9.52
C PHE A 66 -16.69 21.11 9.99
N ASP A 67 -16.55 22.04 9.07
CA ASP A 67 -16.69 23.47 9.38
C ASP A 67 -18.17 23.89 9.55
N THR A 68 -18.41 25.17 9.84
CA THR A 68 -19.76 25.72 10.05
C THR A 68 -20.63 25.72 8.79
N ALA A 69 -20.03 25.58 7.61
CA ALA A 69 -20.74 25.41 6.34
C ALA A 69 -21.03 23.93 6.02
N GLY A 70 -20.58 23.00 6.87
CA GLY A 70 -20.76 21.56 6.67
C GLY A 70 -19.71 20.95 5.71
N VAL A 71 -18.64 21.67 5.40
CA VAL A 71 -17.56 21.15 4.54
C VAL A 71 -16.60 20.31 5.37
N LEU A 72 -16.28 19.10 4.90
CA LEU A 72 -15.26 18.24 5.52
C LEU A 72 -13.87 18.88 5.36
N ARG A 73 -13.21 19.19 6.49
CA ARG A 73 -11.90 19.86 6.59
C ARG A 73 -10.79 18.98 7.15
N ALA A 74 -11.13 17.93 7.86
CA ALA A 74 -10.14 17.00 8.38
C ALA A 74 -10.75 15.60 8.52
N TYR A 75 -9.94 14.57 8.30
CA TYR A 75 -10.33 13.20 8.55
C TYR A 75 -9.16 12.41 9.11
N GLY A 76 -9.47 11.40 9.91
CA GLY A 76 -8.53 10.38 10.35
C GLY A 76 -9.23 9.03 10.43
N VAL A 77 -8.55 7.99 9.99
CA VAL A 77 -9.03 6.60 10.03
C VAL A 77 -7.95 5.75 10.67
N LEU A 78 -8.36 4.74 11.43
CA LEU A 78 -7.48 3.68 11.92
C LEU A 78 -7.85 2.40 11.19
N ILE A 79 -6.84 1.78 10.57
CA ILE A 79 -6.98 0.52 9.87
C ILE A 79 -6.31 -0.56 10.71
N GLU A 80 -7.08 -1.53 11.15
CA GLU A 80 -6.56 -2.64 11.95
C GLU A 80 -5.75 -3.57 11.04
N GLY A 81 -4.51 -3.85 11.45
CA GLY A 81 -3.69 -4.85 10.78
C GLY A 81 -4.22 -6.26 11.09
N GLU A 82 -4.02 -7.18 10.15
CA GLU A 82 -4.31 -8.59 10.44
C GLU A 82 -3.62 -9.04 11.73
N ALA A 83 -4.35 -9.78 12.57
CA ALA A 83 -3.79 -10.46 13.73
C ALA A 83 -2.82 -11.56 13.26
N ARG A 84 -1.58 -11.17 12.99
CA ARG A 84 -0.48 -12.09 12.68
C ARG A 84 0.19 -12.50 13.99
N ARG A 85 1.00 -13.56 13.97
CA ARG A 85 1.88 -13.96 15.09
C ARG A 85 2.91 -12.88 15.48
N SER A 86 3.00 -11.79 14.74
CA SER A 86 3.77 -10.57 15.08
C SER A 86 2.93 -9.64 15.95
N ALA A 87 3.58 -8.76 16.72
CA ALA A 87 2.94 -7.76 17.56
C ALA A 87 1.75 -7.07 16.86
N PRO A 88 0.62 -6.86 17.55
CA PRO A 88 -0.55 -6.23 16.97
C PRO A 88 -0.21 -4.83 16.46
N ARG A 89 -0.82 -4.45 15.36
CA ARG A 89 -0.51 -3.17 14.71
C ARG A 89 -1.75 -2.50 14.17
N THR A 90 -1.71 -1.17 14.14
CA THR A 90 -2.73 -0.33 13.51
C THR A 90 -2.07 0.71 12.63
N LEU A 91 -2.61 0.94 11.45
CA LEU A 91 -2.18 1.99 10.54
C LEU A 91 -3.09 3.21 10.76
N LEU A 92 -2.48 4.38 10.85
CA LEU A 92 -3.20 5.66 10.87
C LEU A 92 -3.11 6.31 9.50
N GLU A 93 -4.27 6.64 8.97
CA GLU A 93 -4.40 7.49 7.79
C GLU A 93 -5.16 8.75 8.14
N GLY A 94 -4.89 9.84 7.45
CA GLY A 94 -5.59 11.08 7.70
C GLY A 94 -5.07 12.26 6.92
N GLY A 95 -5.88 13.31 6.86
CA GLY A 95 -5.53 14.52 6.16
C GLY A 95 -6.26 15.74 6.72
N VAL A 96 -5.65 16.90 6.49
CA VAL A 96 -6.19 18.21 6.88
C VAL A 96 -6.21 19.11 5.66
N ASP A 97 -7.38 19.68 5.39
CA ASP A 97 -7.59 20.67 4.33
C ASP A 97 -6.55 21.80 4.44
N PRO A 98 -5.86 22.15 3.36
CA PRO A 98 -4.85 23.22 3.35
C PRO A 98 -5.33 24.53 4.00
N GLU A 99 -6.60 24.88 3.85
CA GLU A 99 -7.17 26.13 4.39
C GLU A 99 -7.21 26.19 5.92
N VAL A 100 -7.19 25.05 6.61
CA VAL A 100 -7.26 25.00 8.09
C VAL A 100 -6.00 24.44 8.73
N ARG A 101 -4.92 24.26 7.97
CA ARG A 101 -3.61 23.87 8.50
C ARG A 101 -3.02 24.94 9.41
N HIS A 102 -1.99 24.55 10.16
CA HIS A 102 -1.26 25.41 11.10
C HIS A 102 -2.10 26.02 12.24
N ARG A 103 -3.33 25.50 12.45
CA ARG A 103 -4.24 25.90 13.55
C ARG A 103 -4.36 24.84 14.64
N GLY A 104 -3.48 23.82 14.64
CA GLY A 104 -3.52 22.72 15.61
C GLY A 104 -4.44 21.54 15.23
N VAL A 105 -5.18 21.62 14.13
CA VAL A 105 -6.14 20.60 13.69
C VAL A 105 -5.46 19.23 13.52
N GLY A 106 -4.34 19.15 12.80
CA GLY A 106 -3.61 17.90 12.57
C GLY A 106 -3.09 17.28 13.87
N SER A 107 -2.58 18.10 14.81
CA SER A 107 -2.10 17.61 16.11
C SER A 107 -3.25 17.06 16.97
N ALA A 108 -4.39 17.74 16.98
CA ALA A 108 -5.57 17.28 17.72
C ALA A 108 -6.13 15.98 17.14
N LEU A 109 -6.18 15.87 15.81
CA LEU A 109 -6.61 14.66 15.11
C LEU A 109 -5.67 13.48 15.42
N LEU A 110 -4.35 13.66 15.27
CA LEU A 110 -3.37 12.62 15.58
C LEU A 110 -3.40 12.21 17.06
N THR A 111 -3.62 13.16 17.98
CA THR A 111 -3.80 12.85 19.41
C THR A 111 -5.01 11.93 19.64
N TRP A 112 -6.14 12.22 18.97
CA TRP A 112 -7.34 11.38 19.04
C TRP A 112 -7.06 9.98 18.46
N GLN A 113 -6.44 9.90 17.28
CA GLN A 113 -6.08 8.63 16.65
C GLN A 113 -5.15 7.79 17.54
N LEU A 114 -4.16 8.40 18.17
CA LEU A 114 -3.24 7.72 19.09
C LEU A 114 -3.94 7.18 20.33
N GLN A 115 -4.89 7.93 20.89
CA GLN A 115 -5.67 7.45 22.02
C GLN A 115 -6.55 6.27 21.61
N ARG A 116 -7.19 6.34 20.44
CA ARG A 116 -7.99 5.24 19.91
C ARG A 116 -7.14 4.01 19.60
N ALA A 117 -5.97 4.19 19.00
CA ALA A 117 -5.03 3.10 18.72
C ALA A 117 -4.61 2.37 20.01
N LYS A 118 -4.33 3.11 21.09
CA LYS A 118 -4.02 2.52 22.41
C LYS A 118 -5.18 1.70 22.94
N GLU A 119 -6.43 2.14 22.77
CA GLU A 119 -7.61 1.37 23.18
C GLU A 119 -7.76 0.07 22.37
N LEU A 120 -7.54 0.12 21.05
CA LEU A 120 -7.60 -1.05 20.17
C LEU A 120 -6.52 -2.09 20.49
N LEU A 121 -5.33 -1.61 20.81
CA LEU A 121 -4.16 -2.45 21.09
C LEU A 121 -4.07 -2.88 22.55
N ALA A 122 -4.95 -2.36 23.43
CA ALA A 122 -4.99 -2.70 24.84
C ALA A 122 -5.36 -4.17 25.05
N GLY A 123 -4.58 -4.87 25.88
CA GLY A 123 -4.84 -6.28 26.21
C GLY A 123 -4.14 -7.29 25.29
N ALA A 124 -3.35 -6.84 24.33
CA ALA A 124 -2.46 -7.69 23.57
C ALA A 124 -1.30 -8.21 24.46
N GLU A 125 -0.84 -9.44 24.20
CA GLU A 125 0.29 -10.03 24.96
C GLU A 125 1.63 -9.33 24.64
N GLU A 126 1.77 -8.78 23.44
CA GLU A 126 2.95 -8.05 22.98
C GLU A 126 2.64 -6.56 22.80
N PRO A 127 3.64 -5.67 22.98
CA PRO A 127 3.48 -4.24 22.71
C PRO A 127 2.98 -3.97 21.29
N GLY A 128 1.89 -3.21 21.20
CA GLY A 128 1.31 -2.85 19.93
C GLY A 128 2.13 -1.83 19.15
N ARG A 129 1.98 -1.79 17.84
CA ARG A 129 2.63 -0.82 16.96
C ARG A 129 1.60 0.05 16.27
N VAL A 130 1.77 1.36 16.37
CA VAL A 130 1.03 2.35 15.59
C VAL A 130 1.93 2.80 14.44
N ILE A 131 1.40 2.78 13.22
CA ILE A 131 2.16 3.00 11.99
C ILE A 131 1.55 4.19 11.24
N VAL A 132 2.43 5.05 10.68
CA VAL A 132 2.06 6.12 9.74
C VAL A 132 3.05 6.09 8.58
N HIS A 133 2.56 6.15 7.35
CA HIS A 133 3.39 6.35 6.18
C HIS A 133 3.43 7.84 5.82
N VAL A 134 4.62 8.36 5.56
CA VAL A 134 4.82 9.76 5.17
C VAL A 134 5.68 9.80 3.91
N GLU A 135 5.12 10.34 2.84
CA GLU A 135 5.82 10.50 1.56
C GLU A 135 7.05 11.42 1.69
N ASP A 136 8.08 11.11 0.90
CA ASP A 136 9.26 11.97 0.81
C ASP A 136 8.85 13.37 0.36
N GLY A 137 9.41 14.39 1.05
CA GLY A 137 9.06 15.78 0.80
C GLY A 137 7.91 16.32 1.67
N MET A 138 7.10 15.48 2.32
CA MET A 138 6.05 15.91 3.25
C MET A 138 6.61 16.24 4.65
N ASN A 139 7.52 17.20 4.71
CA ASN A 139 8.25 17.55 5.95
C ASN A 139 7.33 17.94 7.12
N ALA A 140 6.25 18.67 6.85
CA ALA A 140 5.30 19.08 7.89
C ALA A 140 4.59 17.87 8.54
N SER A 141 4.28 16.83 7.77
CA SER A 141 3.70 15.60 8.28
C SER A 141 4.74 14.78 9.05
N ALA A 142 5.98 14.70 8.55
CA ALA A 142 7.09 14.05 9.26
C ALA A 142 7.36 14.71 10.61
N ASP A 143 7.43 16.06 10.66
CA ASP A 143 7.59 16.81 11.89
C ASP A 143 6.42 16.60 12.86
N LEU A 144 5.19 16.51 12.34
CA LEU A 144 4.01 16.27 13.16
C LEU A 144 4.10 14.92 13.87
N VAL A 145 4.35 13.83 13.14
CA VAL A 145 4.40 12.48 13.72
C VAL A 145 5.58 12.34 14.67
N GLN A 146 6.75 12.91 14.35
CA GLN A 146 7.93 12.88 15.23
C GLN A 146 7.67 13.63 16.56
N ARG A 147 7.00 14.78 16.55
CA ARG A 147 6.59 15.48 17.78
C ARG A 147 5.64 14.67 18.66
N HIS A 148 4.91 13.70 18.08
CA HIS A 148 4.06 12.77 18.82
C HIS A 148 4.78 11.46 19.21
N GLY A 149 6.12 11.42 19.06
CA GLY A 149 6.96 10.32 19.54
C GLY A 149 7.18 9.19 18.54
N PHE A 150 6.72 9.32 17.32
CA PHE A 150 7.05 8.35 16.28
C PHE A 150 8.52 8.42 15.87
N VAL A 151 9.08 7.26 15.52
CA VAL A 151 10.44 7.13 14.99
C VAL A 151 10.42 6.43 13.65
N PRO A 152 11.38 6.70 12.75
CA PRO A 152 11.52 5.93 11.51
C PRO A 152 11.71 4.44 11.84
N GLY A 153 10.92 3.57 11.21
CA GLY A 153 10.94 2.11 11.42
C GLY A 153 11.05 1.30 10.12
N GLY A 154 11.02 1.96 8.98
CA GLY A 154 11.18 1.36 7.66
C GLY A 154 11.08 2.39 6.56
N PHE A 155 11.42 1.99 5.35
CA PHE A 155 11.38 2.82 4.16
C PHE A 155 10.70 2.05 3.04
N HIS A 156 10.02 2.79 2.18
CA HIS A 156 9.51 2.33 0.91
C HIS A 156 10.21 3.08 -0.21
N THR A 157 10.66 2.38 -1.25
CA THR A 157 11.27 3.02 -2.41
C THR A 157 10.56 2.55 -3.66
N GLU A 158 10.05 3.48 -4.44
CA GLU A 158 9.56 3.20 -5.77
C GLU A 158 10.69 3.23 -6.78
N MET A 159 10.67 2.24 -7.63
CA MET A 159 11.66 2.07 -8.69
C MET A 159 10.98 2.03 -10.05
N ARG A 160 11.62 2.62 -11.05
CA ARG A 160 11.14 2.59 -12.44
C ARG A 160 12.20 2.16 -13.41
N ARG A 161 11.74 1.52 -14.48
CA ARG A 161 12.55 1.19 -15.64
C ARG A 161 11.90 1.71 -16.91
N ASN A 162 12.63 2.47 -17.71
CA ASN A 162 12.20 2.85 -19.05
C ASN A 162 12.25 1.63 -19.99
N LEU A 163 11.14 1.32 -20.66
CA LEU A 163 10.99 0.14 -21.52
C LEU A 163 11.50 0.36 -22.95
N ALA A 164 11.82 1.60 -23.34
CA ALA A 164 12.34 1.92 -24.66
C ALA A 164 13.86 1.78 -24.77
N THR A 165 14.60 1.97 -23.66
CA THR A 165 16.05 2.22 -23.68
C THR A 165 16.95 0.99 -23.65
N LEU A 166 16.44 -0.17 -23.22
CA LEU A 166 17.24 -1.39 -23.06
C LEU A 166 16.49 -2.62 -23.56
N GLU A 167 17.23 -3.53 -24.20
CA GLU A 167 16.71 -4.86 -24.49
C GLU A 167 16.51 -5.63 -23.20
N LEU A 168 15.40 -6.37 -23.16
CA LEU A 168 15.10 -7.24 -22.03
C LEU A 168 15.90 -8.54 -22.18
N PRO A 169 16.59 -9.01 -21.13
CA PRO A 169 17.36 -10.24 -21.21
C PRO A 169 16.46 -11.45 -21.53
N GLU A 170 17.02 -12.44 -22.19
CA GLU A 170 16.40 -13.75 -22.27
C GLU A 170 16.60 -14.50 -20.96
N VAL A 171 15.52 -15.06 -20.44
CA VAL A 171 15.53 -15.85 -19.21
C VAL A 171 14.92 -17.20 -19.47
N HIS A 172 15.73 -18.23 -19.35
CA HIS A 172 15.28 -19.62 -19.44
C HIS A 172 15.15 -20.20 -18.04
N LEU A 173 13.99 -20.77 -17.75
CA LEU A 173 13.76 -21.56 -16.54
C LEU A 173 14.16 -23.02 -16.85
N ALA A 174 14.84 -23.64 -15.90
CA ALA A 174 15.16 -25.07 -16.03
C ALA A 174 13.90 -25.92 -15.83
N HIS A 175 13.76 -26.99 -16.62
CA HIS A 175 12.73 -27.99 -16.37
C HIS A 175 12.86 -28.53 -14.92
N PRO A 176 11.77 -28.71 -14.17
CA PRO A 176 10.35 -28.73 -14.59
C PRO A 176 9.57 -27.40 -14.38
N LEU A 177 10.26 -26.27 -14.30
CA LEU A 177 9.63 -24.97 -14.10
C LEU A 177 9.05 -24.45 -15.42
N GLU A 178 7.80 -24.02 -15.39
CA GLU A 178 7.07 -23.47 -16.53
C GLU A 178 6.49 -22.09 -16.19
N LEU A 179 6.74 -21.09 -17.02
CA LEU A 179 6.16 -19.74 -16.90
C LEU A 179 4.83 -19.70 -17.67
N VAL A 180 3.76 -19.36 -16.96
CA VAL A 180 2.39 -19.27 -17.49
C VAL A 180 1.75 -17.92 -17.15
N GLY A 181 0.71 -17.53 -17.89
CA GLY A 181 -0.15 -16.39 -17.52
C GLY A 181 -0.98 -16.72 -16.28
N TRP A 182 -1.36 -15.67 -15.56
CA TRP A 182 -2.35 -15.79 -14.48
C TRP A 182 -3.72 -16.18 -15.07
N SER A 183 -4.47 -16.97 -14.30
CA SER A 183 -5.87 -17.26 -14.60
C SER A 183 -6.68 -17.39 -13.30
N PRO A 184 -8.02 -17.19 -13.34
CA PRO A 184 -8.87 -17.28 -12.16
C PRO A 184 -8.77 -18.65 -11.44
N GLU A 185 -8.55 -19.72 -12.18
CA GLU A 185 -8.45 -21.09 -11.64
C GLU A 185 -7.18 -21.28 -10.78
N LEU A 186 -6.16 -20.47 -11.02
CA LEU A 186 -4.89 -20.51 -10.28
C LEU A 186 -4.84 -19.52 -9.11
N ASP A 187 -5.82 -18.62 -8.98
CA ASP A 187 -5.76 -17.52 -8.02
C ASP A 187 -5.69 -17.98 -6.56
N ASP A 188 -6.45 -19.00 -6.18
CA ASP A 188 -6.37 -19.54 -4.82
C ASP A 188 -5.02 -20.20 -4.53
N ALA A 189 -4.41 -20.85 -5.53
CA ALA A 189 -3.05 -21.38 -5.39
C ALA A 189 -2.00 -20.26 -5.23
N VAL A 190 -2.21 -19.11 -5.89
CA VAL A 190 -1.37 -17.92 -5.73
C VAL A 190 -1.53 -17.33 -4.32
N ARG A 191 -2.75 -17.22 -3.82
CA ARG A 191 -3.05 -16.78 -2.46
C ARG A 191 -2.33 -17.63 -1.40
N ILE A 192 -2.36 -18.95 -1.56
CA ILE A 192 -1.65 -19.87 -0.67
C ILE A 192 -0.13 -19.68 -0.78
N ALA A 193 0.39 -19.57 -2.01
CA ALA A 193 1.80 -19.30 -2.26
C ALA A 193 2.26 -17.97 -1.67
N HIS A 194 1.39 -16.94 -1.66
CA HIS A 194 1.64 -15.65 -1.01
C HIS A 194 1.83 -15.82 0.51
N GLY A 195 0.94 -16.54 1.17
CA GLY A 195 1.09 -16.83 2.59
C GLY A 195 2.41 -17.51 2.94
N GLU A 196 2.89 -18.42 2.07
CA GLU A 196 4.18 -19.08 2.28
C GLU A 196 5.38 -18.19 1.93
N ALA A 197 5.29 -17.35 0.90
CA ALA A 197 6.38 -16.48 0.47
C ALA A 197 6.66 -15.35 1.45
N PHE A 198 5.61 -14.77 2.06
CA PHE A 198 5.70 -13.59 2.92
C PHE A 198 5.28 -13.84 4.37
N GLY A 199 4.57 -14.92 4.63
CA GLY A 199 3.89 -15.14 5.90
C GLY A 199 4.78 -15.60 7.06
N ASN A 200 6.06 -15.86 6.88
CA ASN A 200 6.95 -16.39 7.95
C ASN A 200 6.28 -17.47 8.81
N GLY A 201 5.49 -18.39 8.19
CA GLY A 201 4.73 -19.44 8.86
C GLY A 201 3.33 -19.01 9.33
N THR A 202 2.83 -17.85 8.94
CA THR A 202 1.44 -17.42 9.15
C THR A 202 0.52 -18.06 8.10
N SER A 203 -0.80 -18.13 8.42
CA SER A 203 -1.80 -18.55 7.45
C SER A 203 -1.87 -17.59 6.26
N PRO A 204 -2.22 -18.08 5.05
CA PRO A 204 -2.45 -17.19 3.91
C PRO A 204 -3.62 -16.23 4.21
N PRO A 205 -3.70 -15.08 3.52
CA PRO A 205 -4.86 -14.18 3.63
C PRO A 205 -6.16 -14.93 3.36
N THR A 206 -7.27 -14.50 3.97
CA THR A 206 -8.58 -15.07 3.62
C THR A 206 -8.90 -14.80 2.15
N PRO A 207 -9.76 -15.62 1.49
CA PRO A 207 -10.16 -15.35 0.10
C PRO A 207 -10.73 -13.96 -0.10
N GLN A 208 -11.51 -13.45 0.85
CA GLN A 208 -12.08 -12.10 0.80
C GLN A 208 -10.97 -11.04 0.83
N ARG A 209 -10.06 -11.14 1.81
CA ARG A 209 -8.92 -10.22 1.92
C ARG A 209 -8.00 -10.25 0.71
N TRP A 210 -7.87 -11.41 0.08
CA TRP A 210 -7.06 -11.59 -1.13
C TRP A 210 -7.63 -10.87 -2.35
N GLN A 211 -8.96 -10.68 -2.40
CA GLN A 211 -9.64 -10.00 -3.49
C GLN A 211 -9.73 -8.48 -3.31
N GLU A 212 -9.47 -7.98 -2.10
CA GLU A 212 -9.49 -6.53 -1.85
C GLU A 212 -8.31 -5.84 -2.55
N GLY A 213 -8.51 -4.58 -2.95
CA GLY A 213 -7.48 -3.76 -3.60
C GLY A 213 -7.15 -4.19 -5.04
N ARG A 214 -8.00 -4.98 -5.70
CA ARG A 214 -7.78 -5.44 -7.09
C ARG A 214 -8.53 -4.64 -8.15
N THR A 215 -8.99 -3.44 -7.83
CA THR A 215 -9.71 -2.56 -8.76
C THR A 215 -8.94 -2.31 -10.06
N TYR A 216 -7.62 -2.20 -9.98
CA TYR A 216 -6.73 -1.91 -11.11
C TYR A 216 -5.92 -3.13 -11.59
N PHE A 217 -6.22 -4.30 -11.07
CA PHE A 217 -5.52 -5.55 -11.43
C PHE A 217 -5.65 -5.87 -12.92
N VAL A 218 -4.52 -6.24 -13.55
CA VAL A 218 -4.44 -6.60 -14.97
C VAL A 218 -4.01 -8.06 -15.12
N PRO A 219 -4.94 -9.00 -15.38
CA PRO A 219 -4.63 -10.41 -15.56
C PRO A 219 -3.59 -10.68 -16.65
N GLU A 220 -3.66 -9.98 -17.78
CA GLU A 220 -2.79 -10.15 -18.95
C GLU A 220 -1.33 -9.74 -18.67
N TRP A 221 -1.11 -8.97 -17.61
CA TRP A 221 0.22 -8.54 -17.16
C TRP A 221 0.73 -9.34 -15.96
N SER A 222 -0.03 -10.34 -15.53
CA SER A 222 0.25 -11.13 -14.33
C SER A 222 0.66 -12.55 -14.71
N PHE A 223 1.69 -13.07 -14.05
CA PHE A 223 2.35 -14.32 -14.47
C PHE A 223 2.70 -15.18 -13.27
N LEU A 224 2.78 -16.49 -13.53
CA LEU A 224 3.14 -17.50 -12.55
C LEU A 224 4.29 -18.35 -13.08
N VAL A 225 5.09 -18.91 -12.17
CA VAL A 225 5.96 -20.05 -12.48
C VAL A 225 5.43 -21.25 -11.73
N LEU A 226 5.10 -22.29 -12.49
CA LEU A 226 4.64 -23.57 -11.98
C LEU A 226 5.77 -24.59 -11.98
N ASP A 227 5.88 -25.34 -10.88
CA ASP A 227 6.68 -26.55 -10.81
C ASP A 227 5.81 -27.75 -11.20
N ARG A 228 6.22 -28.45 -12.25
CA ARG A 228 5.53 -29.62 -12.84
C ARG A 228 6.18 -30.95 -12.44
N THR A 229 6.96 -30.98 -11.36
CA THR A 229 7.60 -32.22 -10.89
C THR A 229 6.59 -33.30 -10.52
N SER A 230 5.41 -32.92 -10.05
CA SER A 230 4.33 -33.82 -9.65
C SER A 230 3.10 -33.67 -10.54
N ASP A 231 2.16 -34.63 -10.49
CA ASP A 231 0.90 -34.61 -11.24
C ASP A 231 0.06 -33.33 -10.93
N ARG A 232 0.23 -32.79 -9.72
CA ARG A 232 -0.38 -31.51 -9.34
C ARG A 232 0.68 -30.41 -9.35
N ALA A 233 0.60 -29.54 -10.34
CA ALA A 233 1.49 -28.38 -10.44
C ALA A 233 1.43 -27.50 -9.18
N GLN A 234 2.59 -27.00 -8.74
CA GLN A 234 2.72 -26.10 -7.61
C GLN A 234 3.16 -24.71 -8.07
N VAL A 235 2.57 -23.66 -7.51
CA VAL A 235 3.03 -22.28 -7.75
C VAL A 235 4.37 -22.09 -7.04
N ALA A 236 5.46 -21.98 -7.81
CA ALA A 236 6.82 -21.74 -7.31
C ALA A 236 7.08 -20.25 -7.08
N GLY A 237 6.51 -19.40 -7.94
CA GLY A 237 6.56 -17.95 -7.84
C GLY A 237 5.47 -17.31 -8.69
N TYR A 238 5.20 -16.04 -8.43
CA TYR A 238 4.14 -15.29 -9.10
C TYR A 238 4.46 -13.79 -9.10
N LEU A 239 3.85 -13.09 -10.05
CA LEU A 239 3.88 -11.66 -10.19
C LEU A 239 2.47 -11.20 -10.55
N LEU A 240 1.92 -10.25 -9.78
CA LEU A 240 0.64 -9.61 -10.03
C LEU A 240 0.87 -8.14 -10.37
N SER A 241 0.14 -7.65 -11.36
CA SER A 241 0.32 -6.30 -11.90
C SER A 241 -0.98 -5.53 -11.93
N SER A 242 -0.87 -4.21 -11.81
CA SER A 242 -1.97 -3.27 -11.93
C SER A 242 -1.66 -2.12 -12.89
N LYS A 243 -2.70 -1.37 -13.23
CA LYS A 243 -2.67 -0.24 -14.15
C LYS A 243 -3.36 0.97 -13.50
N TYR A 244 -2.57 1.89 -12.97
CA TYR A 244 -3.05 3.10 -12.29
C TYR A 244 -3.12 4.28 -13.26
N GLU A 245 -4.07 4.24 -14.20
CA GLU A 245 -4.21 5.27 -15.26
C GLU A 245 -4.47 6.68 -14.70
N GLN A 246 -5.09 6.77 -13.53
CA GLN A 246 -5.37 8.03 -12.84
C GLN A 246 -4.10 8.80 -12.46
N ASP A 247 -2.96 8.12 -12.30
CA ASP A 247 -1.69 8.73 -11.91
C ASP A 247 -0.90 9.26 -13.11
N TRP A 248 -1.12 8.73 -14.32
CA TRP A 248 -0.33 9.08 -15.50
C TRP A 248 -0.31 10.57 -15.85
N PRO A 249 -1.41 11.33 -15.73
CA PRO A 249 -1.36 12.77 -15.98
C PRO A 249 -0.42 13.52 -15.04
N THR A 250 -0.28 13.05 -13.79
CA THR A 250 0.63 13.60 -12.79
C THR A 250 2.06 13.13 -13.01
N LEU A 251 2.23 11.87 -13.36
CA LEU A 251 3.53 11.28 -13.65
C LEU A 251 4.15 11.82 -14.94
N GLY A 252 3.32 12.12 -15.94
CA GLY A 252 3.76 12.54 -17.27
C GLY A 252 4.11 11.38 -18.21
N TRP A 253 3.82 10.14 -17.84
CA TRP A 253 4.04 8.93 -18.64
C TRP A 253 3.07 7.82 -18.26
N SER A 254 3.01 6.76 -19.08
CA SER A 254 2.27 5.54 -18.81
C SER A 254 3.17 4.46 -18.25
N GLU A 255 2.69 3.70 -17.25
CA GLU A 255 3.45 2.61 -16.66
C GLU A 255 2.58 1.40 -16.30
N GLY A 256 3.20 0.20 -16.38
CA GLY A 256 2.68 -1.02 -15.75
C GLY A 256 3.32 -1.17 -14.38
N TYR A 257 2.52 -1.43 -13.35
CA TYR A 257 2.97 -1.51 -11.98
C TYR A 257 2.96 -2.95 -11.47
N VAL A 258 4.05 -3.39 -10.84
CA VAL A 258 4.13 -4.68 -10.16
C VAL A 258 3.71 -4.49 -8.71
N ASP A 259 2.50 -4.93 -8.37
CA ASP A 259 2.00 -4.85 -6.99
C ASP A 259 2.64 -5.90 -6.09
N ILE A 260 2.77 -7.12 -6.61
CA ILE A 260 3.26 -8.24 -5.83
C ILE A 260 4.20 -9.11 -6.66
N LEU A 261 5.38 -9.38 -6.13
CA LEU A 261 6.32 -10.36 -6.66
C LEU A 261 6.71 -11.31 -5.55
N GLY A 262 6.35 -12.57 -5.65
CA GLY A 262 6.63 -13.59 -4.65
C GLY A 262 7.33 -14.81 -5.22
N VAL A 263 8.33 -15.33 -4.51
CA VAL A 263 8.97 -16.62 -4.78
C VAL A 263 9.03 -17.42 -3.49
N ARG A 264 8.40 -18.60 -3.48
CA ARG A 264 8.39 -19.50 -2.33
C ARG A 264 9.79 -19.99 -2.02
N ALA A 265 10.12 -20.16 -0.75
CA ALA A 265 11.47 -20.46 -0.25
C ALA A 265 12.16 -21.64 -0.96
N PRO A 266 11.49 -22.81 -1.23
CA PRO A 266 12.15 -23.94 -1.89
C PRO A 266 12.64 -23.66 -3.32
N TRP A 267 12.08 -22.65 -3.98
CA TRP A 267 12.41 -22.32 -5.39
C TRP A 267 13.23 -21.04 -5.53
N ARG A 268 13.68 -20.43 -4.43
CA ARG A 268 14.59 -19.25 -4.47
C ARG A 268 15.94 -19.62 -5.11
N GLY A 269 16.60 -18.63 -5.70
CA GLY A 269 17.90 -18.83 -6.40
C GLY A 269 17.79 -19.41 -7.82
N GLN A 270 16.60 -19.76 -8.32
CA GLN A 270 16.36 -20.37 -9.63
C GLN A 270 15.94 -19.37 -10.72
N ARG A 271 16.24 -18.07 -10.56
CA ARG A 271 15.93 -16.97 -11.50
C ARG A 271 14.44 -16.73 -11.74
N ILE A 272 13.54 -17.29 -10.91
CA ILE A 272 12.09 -17.16 -11.07
C ILE A 272 11.65 -15.69 -11.05
N ALA A 273 12.09 -14.91 -10.06
CA ALA A 273 11.77 -13.48 -9.99
C ALA A 273 12.23 -12.71 -11.24
N THR A 274 13.42 -13.03 -11.75
CA THR A 274 13.92 -12.42 -13.01
C THR A 274 13.03 -12.78 -14.20
N ALA A 275 12.63 -14.04 -14.33
CA ALA A 275 11.78 -14.51 -15.42
C ALA A 275 10.40 -13.82 -15.39
N LEU A 276 9.80 -13.73 -14.21
CA LEU A 276 8.51 -13.07 -13.99
C LEU A 276 8.59 -11.58 -14.34
N LEU A 277 9.58 -10.84 -13.83
CA LEU A 277 9.78 -9.42 -14.14
C LEU A 277 10.00 -9.17 -15.63
N VAL A 278 10.88 -9.97 -16.27
CA VAL A 278 11.14 -9.83 -17.71
C VAL A 278 9.88 -10.09 -18.52
N ARG A 279 9.08 -11.09 -18.16
CA ARG A 279 7.82 -11.40 -18.86
C ARG A 279 6.78 -10.28 -18.68
N ALA A 280 6.65 -9.75 -17.45
CA ALA A 280 5.75 -8.63 -17.17
C ALA A 280 6.19 -7.37 -17.96
N MET A 281 7.47 -7.01 -17.94
CA MET A 281 7.99 -5.88 -18.70
C MET A 281 7.77 -6.00 -20.21
N ARG A 282 7.84 -7.22 -20.77
CA ARG A 282 7.47 -7.48 -22.18
C ARG A 282 5.99 -7.20 -22.41
N ALA A 283 5.10 -7.69 -21.53
CA ALA A 283 3.67 -7.44 -21.63
C ALA A 283 3.34 -5.95 -21.52
N TYR A 284 3.98 -5.22 -20.62
CA TYR A 284 3.82 -3.76 -20.51
C TYR A 284 4.23 -3.05 -21.81
N LYS A 285 5.41 -3.41 -22.34
CA LYS A 285 5.92 -2.84 -23.60
C LYS A 285 5.01 -3.17 -24.78
N GLU A 286 4.54 -4.42 -24.89
CA GLU A 286 3.59 -4.87 -25.91
C GLU A 286 2.25 -4.11 -25.82
N SER A 287 1.84 -3.70 -24.62
CA SER A 287 0.65 -2.89 -24.36
C SER A 287 0.88 -1.38 -24.51
N GLY A 288 2.07 -0.96 -24.92
CA GLY A 288 2.40 0.44 -25.17
C GLY A 288 2.79 1.26 -23.94
N MET A 289 3.08 0.62 -22.80
CA MET A 289 3.57 1.32 -21.60
C MET A 289 5.01 1.81 -21.84
N GLU A 290 5.28 3.01 -21.32
CA GLU A 290 6.60 3.63 -21.40
C GLU A 290 7.55 3.12 -20.31
N TYR A 291 6.99 2.81 -19.12
CA TYR A 291 7.75 2.36 -17.97
C TYR A 291 7.17 1.09 -17.34
N ALA A 292 8.04 0.38 -16.64
CA ALA A 292 7.68 -0.59 -15.62
C ALA A 292 8.03 0.00 -14.25
N ALA A 293 7.12 -0.12 -13.30
CA ALA A 293 7.29 0.38 -11.94
C ALA A 293 7.02 -0.71 -10.89
N LEU A 294 7.60 -0.53 -9.72
CA LEU A 294 7.37 -1.37 -8.54
C LEU A 294 7.79 -0.63 -7.27
N GLY A 295 7.28 -1.07 -6.13
CA GLY A 295 7.67 -0.59 -4.81
C GLY A 295 8.39 -1.65 -4.00
N LEU A 296 9.34 -1.24 -3.16
CA LEU A 296 10.13 -2.10 -2.29
C LEU A 296 10.17 -1.56 -0.87
N ASP A 297 9.74 -2.39 0.09
CA ASP A 297 9.92 -2.10 1.51
C ASP A 297 11.27 -2.59 1.98
N HIS A 298 11.97 -1.75 2.73
CA HIS A 298 13.28 -2.07 3.30
C HIS A 298 13.48 -1.38 4.66
N THR A 299 14.45 -1.88 5.42
CA THR A 299 14.77 -1.35 6.76
C THR A 299 16.02 -0.49 6.79
N ASP A 300 16.88 -0.58 5.79
CA ASP A 300 18.07 0.22 5.63
C ASP A 300 17.90 1.18 4.45
N LYS A 301 17.98 2.48 4.70
CA LYS A 301 17.81 3.51 3.67
C LYS A 301 18.84 3.43 2.54
N GLU A 302 19.99 2.81 2.80
CA GLU A 302 21.09 2.62 1.82
C GLU A 302 21.07 1.21 1.18
N GLU A 303 19.98 0.44 1.37
CA GLU A 303 19.87 -0.92 0.84
C GLU A 303 20.04 -0.94 -0.69
N ARG A 304 20.83 -1.89 -1.18
CA ARG A 304 21.01 -2.14 -2.61
C ARG A 304 20.03 -3.18 -3.09
N PHE A 305 19.32 -2.86 -4.15
CA PHE A 305 18.22 -3.67 -4.67
C PHE A 305 18.64 -4.72 -5.72
N GLY A 306 19.88 -5.10 -5.74
CA GLY A 306 20.54 -6.22 -6.46
C GLY A 306 19.87 -6.75 -7.74
N LEU A 307 18.73 -7.43 -7.64
CA LEU A 307 17.98 -7.94 -8.79
C LEU A 307 17.46 -6.78 -9.66
N PHE A 308 16.89 -5.77 -9.04
CA PHE A 308 16.24 -4.65 -9.73
C PHE A 308 17.28 -3.76 -10.40
N ASP A 309 18.44 -3.53 -9.76
CA ASP A 309 19.57 -2.82 -10.36
C ASP A 309 20.07 -3.53 -11.63
N ARG A 310 20.19 -4.88 -11.59
CA ARG A 310 20.57 -5.68 -12.78
C ARG A 310 19.55 -5.61 -13.91
N LEU A 311 18.29 -5.37 -13.59
CA LEU A 311 17.23 -5.15 -14.58
C LEU A 311 17.04 -3.68 -14.92
N ALA A 312 17.99 -2.81 -14.52
CA ALA A 312 18.01 -1.38 -14.79
C ALA A 312 16.78 -0.61 -14.27
N PHE A 313 16.20 -1.07 -13.16
CA PHE A 313 15.31 -0.23 -12.38
C PHE A 313 16.13 0.82 -11.62
N THR A 314 15.61 2.01 -11.54
CA THR A 314 16.20 3.14 -10.79
C THR A 314 15.23 3.67 -9.75
N PRO A 315 15.70 4.01 -8.55
CA PRO A 315 14.87 4.65 -7.54
C PRO A 315 14.33 5.99 -8.06
N THR A 316 13.09 6.30 -7.74
CA THR A 316 12.46 7.56 -8.16
C THR A 316 11.95 8.38 -6.98
N ARG A 317 11.25 7.77 -6.05
CA ARG A 317 10.66 8.40 -4.87
C ARG A 317 10.52 7.36 -3.77
N GLY A 318 10.11 7.78 -2.59
CA GLY A 318 9.86 6.88 -1.49
C GLY A 318 8.96 7.47 -0.44
N SER A 319 8.75 6.68 0.59
CA SER A 319 8.11 7.11 1.83
C SER A 319 8.83 6.52 3.03
N THR A 320 8.64 7.15 4.17
CA THR A 320 9.14 6.66 5.46
C THR A 320 7.98 6.11 6.28
N THR A 321 8.12 4.88 6.73
CA THR A 321 7.23 4.27 7.71
C THR A 321 7.66 4.72 9.11
N TYR A 322 6.83 5.51 9.75
CA TYR A 322 7.01 5.93 11.14
C TYR A 322 6.27 5.00 12.07
N VAL A 323 6.92 4.62 13.17
CA VAL A 323 6.40 3.63 14.14
C VAL A 323 6.43 4.21 15.54
N LEU A 324 5.34 4.02 16.29
CA LEU A 324 5.25 4.26 17.72
C LEU A 324 4.85 2.95 18.41
N GLN A 325 5.60 2.55 19.44
CA GLN A 325 5.21 1.42 20.30
C GLN A 325 4.27 1.93 21.41
N VAL A 326 3.21 1.18 21.66
CA VAL A 326 2.18 1.51 22.66
C VAL A 326 1.84 0.31 23.54
#